data_d6bb0f8fec71784baa350502e04dc5a5
#
_entry.id   d6bb0f8fec71784baa350502e04dc5a5
#
_cell.length_a   1.000
_cell.length_b   1.000
_cell.length_c   1.000
_cell.angle_alpha   90.00
_cell.angle_beta   90.00
_cell.angle_gamma   90.00
#
_symmetry.space_group_name_H-M   'P 1'
#
loop_
_entity.id
_entity.type
_entity.pdbx_description
1 polymer ?
#
loop_
_entity_poly.entity_id
_entity_poly.type
_entity_poly.pdbx_seq_one_letter_code
_entity_poly.pdbx_strand_id
1 'polypeptide(L)'
;FHIAAQGDREAEIVQSLAKWKRYALQKYGFKPGEGLYTDMSAIRQDETTDNIHSIYVDQWDWEKIISKKDRTRETLESIVRSVYKALKVTEDYMAYEYEYIGRYLPENITFVTTQELEDMYPDCTPKEREYKIAKLHGAVFIEQIGDKMKSGEKHDGRAPDYDDWKLNGDILFWYPTLNCALEISSMGIRVD
;
A
#
# COMPACT_ATOMS: atom_id res chain seq x y z
N PHE A 1 5.72 -8.66 25.60
CA PHE A 1 5.32 -9.74 26.52
C PHE A 1 6.54 -10.43 27.10
N HIS A 2 6.39 -11.10 28.24
CA HIS A 2 7.46 -11.81 28.91
C HIS A 2 7.37 -13.32 28.70
N ILE A 3 8.53 -13.96 28.48
CA ILE A 3 8.62 -15.41 28.31
C ILE A 3 9.09 -16.03 29.60
N ALA A 4 8.15 -16.48 30.45
CA ALA A 4 8.43 -17.05 31.75
C ALA A 4 9.39 -18.25 31.70
N ALA A 5 9.27 -19.13 30.71
CA ALA A 5 10.15 -20.30 30.53
C ALA A 5 11.62 -19.94 30.23
N GLN A 6 11.92 -18.67 29.94
CA GLN A 6 13.26 -18.15 29.68
C GLN A 6 13.73 -17.11 30.71
N GLY A 7 13.29 -17.25 31.96
CA GLY A 7 13.64 -16.34 33.03
C GLY A 7 13.02 -14.95 32.88
N ASP A 8 11.80 -14.92 32.43
CA ASP A 8 11.00 -13.69 32.24
C ASP A 8 11.59 -12.71 31.22
N ARG A 9 12.24 -13.25 30.18
CA ARG A 9 12.83 -12.47 29.09
C ARG A 9 11.75 -11.70 28.33
N GLU A 10 11.98 -10.43 28.13
CA GLU A 10 11.11 -9.59 27.29
C GLU A 10 11.22 -9.98 25.80
N ALA A 11 10.08 -10.03 25.14
CA ALA A 11 9.97 -10.28 23.71
C ALA A 11 8.93 -9.37 23.08
N GLU A 12 9.12 -9.06 21.81
CA GLU A 12 8.25 -8.19 21.02
C GLU A 12 7.65 -8.97 19.84
N ILE A 13 6.44 -8.57 19.42
CA ILE A 13 5.85 -9.05 18.18
C ILE A 13 6.22 -8.05 17.08
N VAL A 14 6.84 -8.53 16.01
CA VAL A 14 7.20 -7.66 14.89
C VAL A 14 5.95 -7.14 14.17
N GLN A 15 5.96 -5.87 13.85
CA GLN A 15 4.86 -5.22 13.11
C GLN A 15 4.95 -5.45 11.59
N SER A 16 6.14 -5.78 11.07
CA SER A 16 6.40 -5.98 9.65
C SER A 16 7.62 -6.88 9.43
N LEU A 17 7.59 -7.67 8.38
CA LEU A 17 8.73 -8.47 7.92
C LEU A 17 9.50 -7.81 6.76
N ALA A 18 9.22 -6.57 6.41
CA ALA A 18 9.83 -5.90 5.27
C ALA A 18 11.36 -5.79 5.38
N LYS A 19 11.90 -5.33 6.52
CA LYS A 19 13.35 -5.27 6.75
C LYS A 19 13.99 -6.65 6.75
N TRP A 20 13.29 -7.67 7.29
CA TRP A 20 13.75 -9.04 7.23
C TRP A 20 13.81 -9.57 5.79
N LYS A 21 12.80 -9.27 4.95
CA LYS A 21 12.82 -9.67 3.54
C LYS A 21 13.99 -9.06 2.77
N ARG A 22 14.30 -7.78 3.00
CA ARG A 22 15.49 -7.14 2.40
C ARG A 22 16.77 -7.88 2.77
N TYR A 23 16.93 -8.21 4.06
CA TYR A 23 18.06 -9.02 4.53
C TYR A 23 18.07 -10.42 3.89
N ALA A 24 16.92 -11.09 3.83
CA ALA A 24 16.79 -12.43 3.25
C ALA A 24 17.12 -12.45 1.76
N LEU A 25 16.66 -11.46 1.00
CA LEU A 25 16.99 -11.31 -0.43
C LEU A 25 18.51 -11.27 -0.66
N GLN A 26 19.22 -10.49 0.15
CA GLN A 26 20.69 -10.44 0.11
C GLN A 26 21.32 -11.75 0.56
N LYS A 27 20.91 -12.26 1.72
CA LYS A 27 21.46 -13.48 2.35
C LYS A 27 21.36 -14.71 1.45
N TYR A 28 20.24 -14.85 0.75
CA TYR A 28 19.98 -16.01 -0.13
C TYR A 28 20.37 -15.76 -1.59
N GLY A 29 20.98 -14.61 -1.90
CA GLY A 29 21.58 -14.34 -3.20
C GLY A 29 20.59 -14.11 -4.34
N PHE A 30 19.41 -13.58 -4.06
CA PHE A 30 18.44 -13.20 -5.08
C PHE A 30 19.00 -12.18 -6.07
N LYS A 31 18.51 -12.21 -7.30
CA LYS A 31 18.98 -11.37 -8.41
C LYS A 31 17.96 -10.26 -8.75
N PRO A 32 18.38 -9.19 -9.46
CA PRO A 32 17.45 -8.22 -10.01
C PRO A 32 16.31 -8.89 -10.80
N GLY A 33 15.07 -8.49 -10.50
CA GLY A 33 13.86 -9.08 -11.05
C GLY A 33 13.24 -10.19 -10.17
N GLU A 34 14.00 -10.77 -9.25
CA GLU A 34 13.51 -11.75 -8.29
C GLU A 34 13.03 -11.07 -7.01
N GLY A 35 12.18 -11.76 -6.27
CA GLY A 35 11.62 -11.26 -5.02
C GLY A 35 11.11 -12.38 -4.14
N LEU A 36 10.65 -12.02 -2.97
CA LEU A 36 9.95 -12.93 -2.07
C LEU A 36 8.74 -12.24 -1.45
N TYR A 37 7.76 -13.01 -1.09
CA TYR A 37 6.60 -12.56 -0.34
C TYR A 37 6.48 -13.33 0.97
N THR A 38 5.77 -12.75 1.90
CA THR A 38 5.39 -13.41 3.14
C THR A 38 3.87 -13.31 3.29
N ASP A 39 3.27 -14.40 3.74
CA ASP A 39 1.94 -14.42 4.32
C ASP A 39 2.17 -14.31 5.83
N MET A 40 1.85 -13.15 6.40
CA MET A 40 2.17 -12.86 7.79
C MET A 40 0.96 -12.35 8.55
N SER A 41 0.90 -12.72 9.82
CA SER A 41 -0.03 -12.13 10.78
C SER A 41 0.67 -11.00 11.54
N ALA A 42 0.01 -9.85 11.67
CA ALA A 42 0.52 -8.71 12.40
C ALA A 42 -0.49 -8.20 13.43
N ILE A 43 0.03 -7.57 14.47
CA ILE A 43 -0.76 -6.88 15.49
C ILE A 43 -0.48 -5.39 15.38
N ARG A 44 -1.53 -4.59 15.25
CA ARG A 44 -1.51 -3.14 15.18
C ARG A 44 -2.01 -2.56 16.49
N GLN A 45 -1.08 -2.31 17.43
CA GLN A 45 -1.43 -1.87 18.79
C GLN A 45 -2.11 -0.50 18.84
N ASP A 46 -1.78 0.38 17.89
CA ASP A 46 -2.27 1.78 17.86
C ASP A 46 -3.46 1.97 16.91
N GLU A 47 -4.07 0.88 16.42
CA GLU A 47 -5.16 0.94 15.46
C GLU A 47 -6.47 1.35 16.12
N THR A 48 -7.16 2.29 15.49
CA THR A 48 -8.57 2.60 15.82
C THR A 48 -9.48 1.68 15.04
N THR A 49 -10.09 0.73 15.73
CA THR A 49 -10.94 -0.30 15.10
C THR A 49 -12.26 0.26 14.59
N ASP A 50 -12.64 -0.14 13.38
CA ASP A 50 -13.93 0.15 12.75
C ASP A 50 -14.36 -1.02 11.84
N ASN A 51 -15.23 -0.76 10.84
CA ASN A 51 -15.72 -1.79 9.94
C ASN A 51 -14.66 -2.36 8.99
N ILE A 52 -13.54 -1.67 8.80
CA ILE A 52 -12.47 -2.03 7.85
C ILE A 52 -11.08 -2.07 8.49
N HIS A 53 -10.94 -1.68 9.77
CA HIS A 53 -9.67 -1.69 10.50
C HIS A 53 -9.74 -2.61 11.70
N SER A 54 -8.73 -3.49 11.82
CA SER A 54 -8.61 -4.47 12.90
C SER A 54 -7.24 -4.39 13.57
N ILE A 55 -7.20 -4.70 14.86
CA ILE A 55 -5.93 -4.84 15.60
C ILE A 55 -5.10 -6.01 15.04
N TYR A 56 -5.76 -7.10 14.66
CA TYR A 56 -5.13 -8.25 14.02
C TYR A 56 -5.36 -8.17 12.51
N VAL A 57 -4.28 -8.31 11.71
CA VAL A 57 -4.34 -8.30 10.26
C VAL A 57 -3.48 -9.41 9.67
N ASP A 58 -3.98 -10.04 8.61
CA ASP A 58 -3.22 -10.89 7.72
C ASP A 58 -2.73 -10.05 6.54
N GLN A 59 -1.45 -10.14 6.22
CA GLN A 59 -0.84 -9.35 5.15
C GLN A 59 -0.05 -10.24 4.20
N TRP A 60 -0.25 -10.03 2.91
CA TRP A 60 0.69 -10.46 1.88
C TRP A 60 1.65 -9.30 1.60
N ASP A 61 2.82 -9.41 2.16
CA ASP A 61 3.85 -8.39 2.05
C ASP A 61 5.02 -8.93 1.20
N TRP A 62 5.50 -8.14 0.25
CA TRP A 62 6.50 -8.58 -0.72
C TRP A 62 7.62 -7.56 -0.88
N GLU A 63 8.81 -8.06 -1.26
CA GLU A 63 9.97 -7.27 -1.65
C GLU A 63 10.56 -7.86 -2.94
N LYS A 64 10.90 -7.00 -3.89
CA LYS A 64 11.50 -7.36 -5.17
C LYS A 64 12.77 -6.56 -5.40
N ILE A 65 13.84 -7.23 -5.87
CA ILE A 65 15.09 -6.55 -6.23
C ILE A 65 14.92 -5.87 -7.58
N ILE A 66 15.18 -4.58 -7.62
CA ILE A 66 15.31 -3.79 -8.84
C ILE A 66 16.74 -3.27 -8.97
N SER A 67 17.17 -2.94 -10.18
CA SER A 67 18.47 -2.30 -10.37
C SER A 67 18.40 -0.80 -10.10
N LYS A 68 19.55 -0.17 -9.85
CA LYS A 68 19.60 1.28 -9.58
C LYS A 68 19.01 2.14 -10.73
N LYS A 69 19.18 1.70 -11.98
CA LYS A 69 18.60 2.38 -13.17
C LYS A 69 17.08 2.28 -13.23
N ASP A 70 16.48 1.29 -12.55
CA ASP A 70 15.04 1.05 -12.53
C ASP A 70 14.35 1.81 -11.38
N ARG A 71 15.09 2.61 -10.61
CA ARG A 71 14.53 3.49 -9.58
C ARG A 71 13.87 4.70 -10.24
N THR A 72 12.75 4.49 -10.89
CA THR A 72 12.01 5.54 -11.64
C THR A 72 10.52 5.43 -11.38
N ARG A 73 9.80 6.52 -11.64
CA ARG A 73 8.33 6.59 -11.56
C ARG A 73 7.69 5.59 -12.53
N GLU A 74 8.24 5.47 -13.73
CA GLU A 74 7.75 4.55 -14.77
C GLU A 74 7.82 3.09 -14.31
N THR A 75 8.90 2.72 -13.60
CA THR A 75 9.03 1.39 -13.00
C THR A 75 7.96 1.16 -11.94
N LEU A 76 7.76 2.12 -11.03
CA LEU A 76 6.72 2.05 -10.00
C LEU A 76 5.34 1.89 -10.63
N GLU A 77 4.97 2.78 -11.55
CA GLU A 77 3.68 2.72 -12.24
C GLU A 77 3.47 1.39 -13.00
N SER A 78 4.51 0.86 -13.64
CA SER A 78 4.44 -0.44 -14.32
C SER A 78 4.12 -1.59 -13.35
N ILE A 79 4.73 -1.56 -12.16
CA ILE A 79 4.45 -2.54 -11.10
C ILE A 79 3.02 -2.37 -10.59
N VAL A 80 2.58 -1.14 -10.33
CA VAL A 80 1.21 -0.83 -9.91
C VAL A 80 0.19 -1.35 -10.92
N ARG A 81 0.40 -1.13 -12.22
CA ARG A 81 -0.48 -1.65 -13.28
C ARG A 81 -0.52 -3.19 -13.28
N SER A 82 0.61 -3.84 -13.00
CA SER A 82 0.67 -5.30 -12.92
C SER A 82 -0.12 -5.84 -11.73
N VAL A 83 0.00 -5.20 -10.55
CA VAL A 83 -0.79 -5.54 -9.36
C VAL A 83 -2.27 -5.28 -9.61
N TYR A 84 -2.60 -4.11 -10.18
CA TYR A 84 -3.99 -3.76 -10.52
C TYR A 84 -4.63 -4.78 -11.49
N LYS A 85 -3.88 -5.22 -12.49
CA LYS A 85 -4.36 -6.25 -13.42
C LYS A 85 -4.69 -7.57 -12.70
N ALA A 86 -3.89 -7.98 -11.72
CA ALA A 86 -4.16 -9.18 -10.93
C ALA A 86 -5.45 -9.01 -10.10
N LEU A 87 -5.63 -7.84 -9.47
CA LEU A 87 -6.85 -7.51 -8.70
C LEU A 87 -8.10 -7.49 -9.60
N LYS A 88 -7.98 -6.92 -10.80
CA LYS A 88 -9.09 -6.90 -11.78
C LYS A 88 -9.48 -8.30 -12.23
N VAL A 89 -8.50 -9.15 -12.54
CA VAL A 89 -8.77 -10.56 -12.89
C VAL A 89 -9.42 -11.30 -11.72
N THR A 90 -9.03 -11.00 -10.49
CA THR A 90 -9.65 -11.57 -9.28
C THR A 90 -11.11 -11.13 -9.15
N GLU A 91 -11.41 -9.83 -9.36
CA GLU A 91 -12.80 -9.34 -9.39
C GLU A 91 -13.64 -10.05 -10.45
N ASP A 92 -13.11 -10.18 -11.67
CA ASP A 92 -13.80 -10.86 -12.76
C ASP A 92 -14.08 -12.33 -12.46
N TYR A 93 -13.11 -13.02 -11.84
CA TYR A 93 -13.29 -14.41 -11.42
C TYR A 93 -14.33 -14.53 -10.30
N MET A 94 -14.28 -13.67 -9.30
CA MET A 94 -15.27 -13.67 -8.20
C MET A 94 -16.68 -13.38 -8.71
N ALA A 95 -16.82 -12.44 -9.64
CA ALA A 95 -18.11 -12.11 -10.25
C ALA A 95 -18.62 -13.23 -11.21
N TYR A 96 -17.73 -14.07 -11.72
CA TYR A 96 -18.11 -15.26 -12.48
C TYR A 96 -18.60 -16.39 -11.55
N GLU A 97 -17.89 -16.65 -10.44
CA GLU A 97 -18.25 -17.70 -9.49
C GLU A 97 -19.51 -17.35 -8.67
N TYR A 98 -19.74 -16.06 -8.41
CA TYR A 98 -20.82 -15.58 -7.55
C TYR A 98 -21.64 -14.50 -8.25
N GLU A 99 -22.79 -14.86 -8.81
CA GLU A 99 -23.64 -13.98 -9.63
C GLU A 99 -24.11 -12.69 -8.94
N TYR A 100 -24.11 -12.66 -7.60
CA TYR A 100 -24.50 -11.48 -6.82
C TYR A 100 -23.35 -10.49 -6.60
N ILE A 101 -22.11 -10.83 -6.97
CA ILE A 101 -20.96 -9.93 -6.88
C ILE A 101 -20.90 -9.07 -8.13
N GLY A 102 -20.98 -7.75 -7.93
CA GLY A 102 -20.82 -6.78 -9.02
C GLY A 102 -19.34 -6.56 -9.41
N ARG A 103 -19.13 -6.04 -10.62
CA ARG A 103 -17.84 -5.54 -11.07
C ARG A 103 -17.80 -4.03 -10.89
N TYR A 104 -16.85 -3.55 -10.11
CA TYR A 104 -16.74 -2.13 -9.74
C TYR A 104 -15.45 -1.49 -10.24
N LEU A 105 -14.41 -2.29 -10.51
CA LEU A 105 -13.11 -1.78 -10.93
C LEU A 105 -13.14 -1.33 -12.40
N PRO A 106 -12.65 -0.11 -12.69
CA PRO A 106 -12.52 0.38 -14.06
C PRO A 106 -11.47 -0.43 -14.85
N GLU A 107 -11.42 -0.22 -16.17
CA GLU A 107 -10.45 -0.91 -17.03
C GLU A 107 -9.00 -0.56 -16.66
N ASN A 108 -8.75 0.70 -16.29
CA ASN A 108 -7.43 1.19 -15.94
C ASN A 108 -7.44 1.93 -14.61
N ILE A 109 -6.38 1.78 -13.84
CA ILE A 109 -6.12 2.57 -12.64
C ILE A 109 -5.64 3.98 -13.02
N THR A 110 -6.13 4.99 -12.31
CA THR A 110 -5.71 6.40 -12.49
C THR A 110 -4.56 6.74 -11.54
N PHE A 111 -3.53 7.42 -12.03
CA PHE A 111 -2.40 7.91 -11.25
C PHE A 111 -2.58 9.39 -10.95
N VAL A 112 -2.33 9.79 -9.70
CA VAL A 112 -2.42 11.16 -9.23
C VAL A 112 -1.45 11.38 -8.09
N THR A 113 -0.74 12.50 -8.07
CA THR A 113 0.14 12.88 -6.97
C THR A 113 -0.65 13.54 -5.83
N THR A 114 -0.08 13.49 -4.62
CA THR A 114 -0.66 14.20 -3.46
C THR A 114 -0.78 15.70 -3.72
N GLN A 115 0.17 16.30 -4.48
CA GLN A 115 0.12 17.71 -4.84
C GLN A 115 -1.00 18.03 -5.85
N GLU A 116 -1.22 17.17 -6.85
CA GLU A 116 -2.35 17.34 -7.77
C GLU A 116 -3.69 17.25 -7.03
N LEU A 117 -3.80 16.37 -6.04
CA LEU A 117 -4.99 16.28 -5.18
C LEU A 117 -5.22 17.56 -4.37
N GLU A 118 -4.14 18.13 -3.81
CA GLU A 118 -4.24 19.42 -3.12
C GLU A 118 -4.67 20.55 -4.06
N ASP A 119 -4.06 20.61 -5.25
CA ASP A 119 -4.38 21.65 -6.25
C ASP A 119 -5.83 21.50 -6.76
N MET A 120 -6.37 20.27 -6.88
CA MET A 120 -7.77 20.02 -7.26
C MET A 120 -8.79 20.31 -6.14
N TYR A 121 -8.41 20.05 -4.90
CA TYR A 121 -9.29 20.14 -3.73
C TYR A 121 -8.60 20.86 -2.56
N PRO A 122 -8.27 22.16 -2.70
CA PRO A 122 -7.46 22.89 -1.73
C PRO A 122 -8.08 22.96 -0.34
N ASP A 123 -9.40 23.07 -0.25
CA ASP A 123 -10.14 23.20 1.01
C ASP A 123 -10.49 21.86 1.67
N CYS A 124 -10.03 20.74 1.11
CA CYS A 124 -10.34 19.42 1.62
C CYS A 124 -9.17 18.85 2.43
N THR A 125 -9.50 18.07 3.46
CA THR A 125 -8.54 17.24 4.16
C THR A 125 -8.00 16.13 3.25
N PRO A 126 -6.83 15.51 3.55
CA PRO A 126 -6.32 14.38 2.77
C PRO A 126 -7.34 13.26 2.57
N LYS A 127 -8.07 12.84 3.61
CA LYS A 127 -9.09 11.78 3.52
C LYS A 127 -10.31 12.19 2.67
N GLU A 128 -10.70 13.45 2.67
CA GLU A 128 -11.75 13.95 1.76
C GLU A 128 -11.26 13.99 0.30
N ARG A 129 -9.97 14.27 0.06
CA ARG A 129 -9.34 14.19 -1.26
C ARG A 129 -9.35 12.77 -1.78
N GLU A 130 -8.92 11.80 -0.95
CA GLU A 130 -8.97 10.36 -1.26
C GLU A 130 -10.40 9.91 -1.60
N TYR A 131 -11.36 10.27 -0.76
CA TYR A 131 -12.78 9.98 -0.99
C TYR A 131 -13.27 10.48 -2.35
N LYS A 132 -12.98 11.76 -2.67
CA LYS A 132 -13.44 12.39 -3.91
C LYS A 132 -12.81 11.76 -5.15
N ILE A 133 -11.50 11.55 -5.12
CA ILE A 133 -10.78 11.04 -6.29
C ILE A 133 -11.08 9.56 -6.53
N ALA A 134 -11.17 8.74 -5.48
CA ALA A 134 -11.55 7.34 -5.59
C ALA A 134 -13.00 7.20 -6.10
N LYS A 135 -13.92 8.02 -5.60
CA LYS A 135 -15.32 8.04 -6.08
C LYS A 135 -15.43 8.44 -7.55
N LEU A 136 -14.59 9.37 -7.99
CA LEU A 136 -14.60 9.86 -9.38
C LEU A 136 -14.06 8.81 -10.36
N HIS A 137 -12.98 8.12 -9.99
CA HIS A 137 -12.24 7.24 -10.90
C HIS A 137 -12.44 5.74 -10.64
N GLY A 138 -13.02 5.35 -9.51
CA GLY A 138 -13.21 3.95 -9.12
C GLY A 138 -11.95 3.26 -8.59
N ALA A 139 -10.79 3.50 -9.20
CA ALA A 139 -9.48 3.00 -8.77
C ALA A 139 -8.39 4.02 -9.04
N VAL A 140 -7.61 4.36 -8.02
CA VAL A 140 -6.53 5.34 -8.09
C VAL A 140 -5.26 4.84 -7.42
N PHE A 141 -4.11 5.29 -7.92
CA PHE A 141 -2.84 5.21 -7.22
C PHE A 141 -2.41 6.61 -6.86
N ILE A 142 -2.40 6.92 -5.55
CA ILE A 142 -1.98 8.22 -5.04
C ILE A 142 -0.49 8.17 -4.77
N GLU A 143 0.29 8.99 -5.48
CA GLU A 143 1.74 8.98 -5.46
C GLU A 143 2.33 10.09 -4.59
N GLN A 144 3.59 9.88 -4.19
CA GLN A 144 4.44 10.88 -3.50
C GLN A 144 3.90 11.24 -2.11
N ILE A 145 3.62 10.19 -1.33
CA ILE A 145 3.18 10.33 0.07
C ILE A 145 4.40 10.47 0.99
N GLY A 146 4.32 11.35 1.98
CA GLY A 146 5.31 11.53 3.05
C GLY A 146 5.96 12.89 3.10
N ASP A 147 6.15 13.56 1.96
CA ASP A 147 6.70 14.92 1.90
C ASP A 147 5.59 15.98 2.10
N LYS A 148 6.01 17.21 2.32
CA LYS A 148 5.12 18.35 2.44
C LYS A 148 4.66 18.83 1.07
N MET A 149 3.37 19.07 0.96
CA MET A 149 2.75 19.73 -0.19
C MET A 149 3.00 21.24 -0.15
N LYS A 150 2.54 21.99 -1.15
CA LYS A 150 2.71 23.47 -1.25
C LYS A 150 2.11 24.21 -0.06
N SER A 151 1.04 23.69 0.55
CA SER A 151 0.46 24.24 1.78
C SER A 151 1.36 24.14 3.00
N GLY A 152 2.39 23.28 2.96
CA GLY A 152 3.23 22.92 4.09
C GLY A 152 2.73 21.72 4.90
N GLU A 153 1.54 21.24 4.59
CA GLU A 153 0.95 20.04 5.20
C GLU A 153 1.40 18.77 4.48
N LYS A 154 1.30 17.62 5.16
CA LYS A 154 1.50 16.30 4.56
C LYS A 154 0.15 15.70 4.17
N HIS A 155 0.16 14.89 3.12
CA HIS A 155 -1.02 14.08 2.79
C HIS A 155 -1.21 12.96 3.83
N ASP A 156 -0.13 12.22 4.09
CA ASP A 156 -0.09 11.18 5.13
C ASP A 156 1.37 10.97 5.60
N GLY A 157 1.55 10.19 6.68
CA GLY A 157 2.84 9.83 7.23
C GLY A 157 3.53 8.71 6.44
N ARG A 158 4.86 8.84 6.25
CA ARG A 158 5.71 7.76 5.74
C ARG A 158 7.04 7.80 6.48
N ALA A 159 7.56 6.63 6.85
CA ALA A 159 8.87 6.53 7.48
C ALA A 159 9.97 6.98 6.49
N PRO A 160 10.84 7.91 6.88
CA PRO A 160 11.84 8.49 5.99
C PRO A 160 13.01 7.53 5.67
N ASP A 161 13.16 6.48 6.45
CA ASP A 161 14.23 5.48 6.34
C ASP A 161 13.79 4.21 5.60
N TYR A 162 12.61 4.24 4.98
CA TYR A 162 12.01 3.06 4.36
C TYR A 162 11.64 3.28 2.89
N ASP A 163 10.65 4.11 2.61
CA ASP A 163 10.22 4.44 1.23
C ASP A 163 10.84 5.75 0.74
N ASP A 164 11.24 5.77 -0.52
CA ASP A 164 11.51 7.02 -1.22
C ASP A 164 10.18 7.77 -1.42
N TRP A 165 10.05 8.94 -0.81
CA TRP A 165 8.80 9.71 -0.85
C TRP A 165 8.40 10.23 -2.23
N LYS A 166 9.30 10.19 -3.21
CA LYS A 166 9.01 10.51 -4.62
C LYS A 166 8.60 9.30 -5.43
N LEU A 167 8.82 8.09 -4.90
CA LEU A 167 8.64 6.81 -5.58
C LEU A 167 7.82 5.83 -4.74
N ASN A 168 6.75 6.32 -4.13
CA ASN A 168 5.80 5.52 -3.35
C ASN A 168 4.36 5.93 -3.65
N GLY A 169 3.43 5.18 -3.12
CA GLY A 169 2.02 5.51 -3.15
C GLY A 169 1.13 4.38 -2.66
N ASP A 170 -0.17 4.67 -2.66
CA ASP A 170 -1.21 3.76 -2.22
C ASP A 170 -2.25 3.53 -3.31
N ILE A 171 -2.64 2.27 -3.48
CA ILE A 171 -3.80 1.90 -4.31
C ILE A 171 -5.06 2.05 -3.46
N LEU A 172 -5.97 2.90 -3.91
CA LEU A 172 -7.30 3.05 -3.32
C LEU A 172 -8.37 2.66 -4.34
N PHE A 173 -9.37 1.91 -3.86
CA PHE A 173 -10.57 1.60 -4.61
C PHE A 173 -11.77 2.32 -4.01
N TRP A 174 -12.69 2.74 -4.88
CA TRP A 174 -13.99 3.15 -4.43
C TRP A 174 -14.83 1.92 -4.06
N TYR A 175 -15.28 1.85 -2.83
CA TYR A 175 -16.12 0.77 -2.34
C TYR A 175 -17.57 1.25 -2.13
N PRO A 176 -18.45 1.02 -3.11
CA PRO A 176 -19.79 1.60 -3.10
C PRO A 176 -20.67 1.10 -1.96
N THR A 177 -20.48 -0.14 -1.49
CA THR A 177 -21.28 -0.71 -0.40
C THR A 177 -21.13 0.06 0.91
N LEU A 178 -19.90 0.50 1.24
CA LEU A 178 -19.63 1.31 2.43
C LEU A 178 -19.53 2.80 2.09
N ASN A 179 -19.66 3.19 0.81
CA ASN A 179 -19.52 4.57 0.34
C ASN A 179 -18.22 5.22 0.83
N CYS A 180 -17.10 4.51 0.66
CA CYS A 180 -15.77 4.96 1.11
C CYS A 180 -14.68 4.67 0.07
N ALA A 181 -13.55 5.39 0.19
CA ALA A 181 -12.29 4.98 -0.39
C ALA A 181 -11.66 3.90 0.50
N LEU A 182 -11.25 2.80 -0.09
CA LEU A 182 -10.63 1.68 0.61
C LEU A 182 -9.19 1.53 0.14
N GLU A 183 -8.23 1.64 1.05
CA GLU A 183 -6.83 1.35 0.76
C GLU A 183 -6.64 -0.16 0.59
N ILE A 184 -6.13 -0.55 -0.58
CA ILE A 184 -5.93 -1.95 -0.96
C ILE A 184 -4.47 -2.37 -0.79
N SER A 185 -3.56 -1.47 -1.10
CA SER A 185 -2.13 -1.78 -1.08
C SER A 185 -1.30 -0.51 -0.98
N SER A 186 -0.29 -0.56 -0.15
CA SER A 186 0.75 0.47 -0.04
C SER A 186 2.05 -0.09 -0.61
N MET A 187 2.73 0.67 -1.46
CA MET A 187 4.00 0.23 -2.04
C MET A 187 4.92 1.41 -2.37
N GLY A 188 6.21 1.10 -2.47
CA GLY A 188 7.19 2.10 -2.85
C GLY A 188 8.54 1.48 -3.20
N ILE A 189 9.37 2.25 -3.91
CA ILE A 189 10.78 1.95 -4.09
C ILE A 189 11.49 2.41 -2.81
N ARG A 190 12.30 1.53 -2.23
CA ARG A 190 12.97 1.81 -0.95
C ARG A 190 14.07 2.85 -1.13
N VAL A 191 14.37 3.58 -0.06
CA VAL A 191 15.55 4.45 -0.03
C VAL A 191 16.83 3.65 -0.28
N ASP A 192 17.86 4.27 -0.89
CA ASP A 192 19.19 3.68 -1.15
C ASP A 192 19.99 3.51 0.14
#